data_199fa5f5765a24625ecfa688dd69ed7c
#
_entry.id   199fa5f5765a24625ecfa688dd69ed7c
#
_cell.length_a   1.000
_cell.length_b   1.000
_cell.length_c   1.000
_cell.angle_alpha   90.00
_cell.angle_beta   90.00
_cell.angle_gamma   90.00
#
_symmetry.space_group_name_H-M   'P 1'
#
loop_
_entity.id
_entity.type
_entity.pdbx_description
1 polymer ?
#
loop_
_entity_poly.entity_id
_entity_poly.type
_entity_poly.pdbx_seq_one_letter_code
_entity_poly.pdbx_strand_id
1 'polypeptide(L)'
;MGNIWGDLLCMSAQLSFALYLSLFKPLIQKYSLFTVNKWMFTWATLIIWPFTLDHVSSIDFASVPMSTWWETGFVVFFGTYISYICMMVGQQTLRPTVVSVYNYMQPLVSVSVSVAAGLAVFKTSQALAAILVFSGVWFVVKSKSKHDMSKA
;
A
#
# COMPACT_ATOMS: atom_id res chain seq x y z
N MET A 1 2.41 1.98 26.08
CA MET A 1 1.16 1.27 25.82
C MET A 1 0.81 1.51 24.36
N GLY A 2 0.72 0.47 23.55
CA GLY A 2 0.33 0.59 22.15
C GLY A 2 -1.08 1.18 22.05
N ASN A 3 -1.30 2.04 21.07
CA ASN A 3 -2.59 2.65 20.87
C ASN A 3 -3.50 1.63 20.15
N ILE A 4 -4.30 0.89 20.93
CA ILE A 4 -5.22 -0.17 20.43
C ILE A 4 -6.07 0.34 19.24
N TRP A 5 -6.48 1.61 19.29
CA TRP A 5 -7.21 2.23 18.19
C TRP A 5 -6.39 2.34 16.90
N GLY A 6 -5.11 2.67 17.04
CA GLY A 6 -4.17 2.71 15.89
C GLY A 6 -3.98 1.32 15.29
N ASP A 7 -3.83 0.30 16.12
CA ASP A 7 -3.66 -1.09 15.67
C ASP A 7 -4.92 -1.59 14.96
N LEU A 8 -6.12 -1.29 15.48
CA LEU A 8 -7.40 -1.63 14.84
C LEU A 8 -7.58 -0.93 13.49
N LEU A 9 -7.20 0.34 13.39
CA LEU A 9 -7.23 1.08 12.12
C LEU A 9 -6.27 0.48 11.10
N CYS A 10 -5.05 0.10 11.51
CA CYS A 10 -4.09 -0.58 10.64
C CYS A 10 -4.64 -1.93 10.15
N MET A 11 -5.25 -2.73 11.03
CA MET A 11 -5.85 -4.00 10.64
C MET A 11 -7.01 -3.80 9.63
N SER A 12 -7.87 -2.81 9.88
CA SER A 12 -8.97 -2.46 8.98
C SER A 12 -8.47 -2.00 7.61
N ALA A 13 -7.39 -1.22 7.57
CA ALA A 13 -6.76 -0.79 6.33
C ALA A 13 -6.20 -1.98 5.54
N GLN A 14 -5.51 -2.93 6.20
CA GLN A 14 -4.99 -4.13 5.54
C GLN A 14 -6.10 -5.05 5.04
N LEU A 15 -7.20 -5.19 5.80
CA LEU A 15 -8.37 -5.96 5.36
C LEU A 15 -9.00 -5.32 4.12
N SER A 16 -9.20 -4.00 4.13
CA SER A 16 -9.72 -3.26 2.98
C SER A 16 -8.83 -3.41 1.75
N PHE A 17 -7.51 -3.38 1.94
CA PHE A 17 -6.55 -3.59 0.86
C PHE A 17 -6.62 -5.03 0.31
N ALA A 18 -6.75 -6.05 1.15
CA ALA A 18 -6.90 -7.43 0.71
C ALA A 18 -8.21 -7.65 -0.09
N LEU A 19 -9.31 -7.03 0.37
CA LEU A 19 -10.58 -7.03 -0.35
C LEU A 19 -10.44 -6.32 -1.72
N TYR A 20 -9.76 -5.18 -1.76
CA TYR A 20 -9.47 -4.48 -3.01
C TYR A 20 -8.73 -5.39 -4.00
N LEU A 21 -7.63 -6.04 -3.60
CA LEU A 21 -6.86 -6.93 -4.46
C LEU A 21 -7.70 -8.09 -5.02
N SER A 22 -8.64 -8.60 -4.22
CA SER A 22 -9.46 -9.76 -4.60
C SER A 22 -10.67 -9.36 -5.47
N LEU A 23 -11.38 -8.31 -5.09
CA LEU A 23 -12.65 -7.92 -5.73
C LEU A 23 -12.43 -7.09 -7.00
N PHE A 24 -11.39 -6.26 -7.05
CA PHE A 24 -11.14 -5.39 -8.20
C PHE A 24 -10.37 -6.05 -9.33
N LYS A 25 -9.82 -7.23 -9.13
CA LYS A 25 -9.08 -7.95 -10.19
C LYS A 25 -9.88 -8.10 -11.49
N PRO A 26 -11.14 -8.57 -11.51
CA PRO A 26 -11.91 -8.68 -12.74
C PRO A 26 -12.18 -7.33 -13.40
N LEU A 27 -12.33 -6.28 -12.58
CA LEU A 27 -12.54 -4.91 -13.09
C LEU A 27 -11.29 -4.38 -13.78
N ILE A 28 -10.12 -4.57 -13.18
CA ILE A 28 -8.81 -4.15 -13.72
C ILE A 28 -8.46 -4.90 -15.01
N GLN A 29 -8.95 -6.13 -15.16
CA GLN A 29 -8.77 -6.92 -16.39
C GLN A 29 -9.72 -6.48 -17.52
N LYS A 30 -10.91 -5.95 -17.18
CA LYS A 30 -11.93 -5.57 -18.14
C LYS A 30 -11.77 -4.13 -18.66
N TYR A 31 -11.31 -3.22 -17.83
CA TYR A 31 -11.23 -1.80 -18.14
C TYR A 31 -9.78 -1.32 -18.22
N SER A 32 -9.56 -0.20 -18.90
CA SER A 32 -8.26 0.47 -18.93
C SER A 32 -7.80 0.85 -17.53
N LEU A 33 -6.51 0.61 -17.23
CA LEU A 33 -5.89 0.94 -15.95
C LEU A 33 -6.10 2.40 -15.54
N PHE A 34 -5.97 3.30 -16.51
CA PHE A 34 -6.18 4.73 -16.29
C PHE A 34 -7.63 5.06 -15.92
N THR A 35 -8.59 4.39 -16.55
CA THR A 35 -10.01 4.57 -16.24
C THR A 35 -10.34 4.08 -14.83
N VAL A 36 -9.87 2.90 -14.45
CA VAL A 36 -10.10 2.36 -13.10
C VAL A 36 -9.45 3.26 -12.06
N ASN A 37 -8.20 3.65 -12.27
CA ASN A 37 -7.47 4.52 -11.36
C ASN A 37 -8.13 5.89 -11.19
N LYS A 38 -8.55 6.52 -12.31
CA LYS A 38 -9.29 7.79 -12.29
C LYS A 38 -10.53 7.71 -11.40
N TRP A 39 -11.39 6.71 -11.61
CA TRP A 39 -12.61 6.56 -10.85
C TRP A 39 -12.36 6.24 -9.38
N MET A 40 -11.37 5.40 -9.08
CA MET A 40 -10.97 5.11 -7.70
C MET A 40 -10.58 6.39 -6.95
N PHE A 41 -9.68 7.19 -7.50
CA PHE A 41 -9.24 8.43 -6.86
C PHE A 41 -10.37 9.46 -6.79
N THR A 42 -11.22 9.55 -7.81
CA THR A 42 -12.38 10.46 -7.80
C THR A 42 -13.32 10.12 -6.65
N TRP A 43 -13.72 8.86 -6.50
CA TRP A 43 -14.60 8.45 -5.42
C TRP A 43 -13.93 8.56 -4.05
N ALA A 44 -12.66 8.20 -3.92
CA ALA A 44 -11.91 8.36 -2.69
C ALA A 44 -11.87 9.83 -2.25
N THR A 45 -11.61 10.74 -3.17
CA THR A 45 -11.60 12.19 -2.90
C THR A 45 -12.98 12.69 -2.47
N LEU A 46 -14.03 12.31 -3.19
CA LEU A 46 -15.40 12.73 -2.85
C LEU A 46 -15.84 12.25 -1.47
N ILE A 47 -15.44 11.03 -1.08
CA ILE A 47 -15.79 10.46 0.23
C ILE A 47 -14.99 11.13 1.35
N ILE A 48 -13.70 11.38 1.13
CA ILE A 48 -12.82 11.92 2.17
C ILE A 48 -12.99 13.44 2.36
N TRP A 49 -13.39 14.13 1.30
CA TRP A 49 -13.51 15.58 1.26
C TRP A 49 -14.28 16.20 2.45
N PRO A 50 -15.50 15.72 2.79
CA PRO A 50 -16.26 16.31 3.89
C PRO A 50 -15.59 16.14 5.26
N PHE A 51 -14.78 15.09 5.45
CA PHE A 51 -14.08 14.84 6.72
C PHE A 51 -12.78 15.64 6.87
N THR A 52 -12.25 16.16 5.78
CA THR A 52 -10.97 16.88 5.77
C THR A 52 -11.15 18.40 5.64
N LEU A 53 -12.36 18.88 5.33
CA LEU A 53 -12.63 20.31 5.11
C LEU A 53 -12.16 21.21 6.25
N ASP A 54 -12.49 20.86 7.48
CA ASP A 54 -12.13 21.66 8.66
C ASP A 54 -10.62 21.74 8.85
N HIS A 55 -9.91 20.62 8.62
CA HIS A 55 -8.46 20.57 8.73
C HIS A 55 -7.77 21.34 7.60
N VAL A 56 -8.26 21.21 6.38
CA VAL A 56 -7.70 21.91 5.22
C VAL A 56 -7.94 23.41 5.34
N SER A 57 -9.11 23.85 5.80
CA SER A 57 -9.42 25.27 5.98
C SER A 57 -8.60 25.95 7.08
N SER A 58 -8.08 25.17 8.04
CA SER A 58 -7.24 25.68 9.12
C SER A 58 -5.76 25.84 8.74
N ILE A 59 -5.35 25.35 7.57
CA ILE A 59 -3.97 25.45 7.09
C ILE A 59 -3.74 26.81 6.45
N ASP A 60 -2.76 27.56 6.97
CA ASP A 60 -2.26 28.75 6.29
C ASP A 60 -1.28 28.36 5.18
N PHE A 61 -1.81 28.21 3.97
CA PHE A 61 -1.02 27.81 2.79
C PHE A 61 0.08 28.82 2.42
N ALA A 62 -0.06 30.08 2.85
CA ALA A 62 0.95 31.12 2.56
C ALA A 62 2.20 30.96 3.42
N SER A 63 2.08 30.33 4.59
CA SER A 63 3.19 30.05 5.50
C SER A 63 3.99 28.80 5.14
N VAL A 64 3.47 27.95 4.22
CA VAL A 64 4.11 26.69 3.87
C VAL A 64 5.35 26.92 2.99
N PRO A 65 6.55 26.43 3.39
CA PRO A 65 7.76 26.58 2.60
C PRO A 65 7.66 25.92 1.22
N MET A 66 8.29 26.50 0.23
CA MET A 66 8.30 25.95 -1.14
C MET A 66 8.90 24.55 -1.22
N SER A 67 9.84 24.20 -0.35
CA SER A 67 10.39 22.84 -0.23
C SER A 67 9.31 21.81 0.06
N THR A 68 8.38 22.10 0.98
CA THR A 68 7.27 21.21 1.34
C THR A 68 6.34 20.94 0.16
N TRP A 69 6.13 21.93 -0.70
CA TRP A 69 5.34 21.74 -1.93
C TRP A 69 6.01 20.78 -2.91
N TRP A 70 7.33 20.89 -3.08
CA TRP A 70 8.09 19.94 -3.92
C TRP A 70 8.09 18.53 -3.33
N GLU A 71 8.29 18.40 -2.03
CA GLU A 71 8.26 17.10 -1.33
C GLU A 71 6.86 16.46 -1.45
N THR A 72 5.81 17.23 -1.21
CA THR A 72 4.42 16.76 -1.36
C THR A 72 4.13 16.35 -2.81
N GLY A 73 4.52 17.18 -3.78
CA GLY A 73 4.38 16.87 -5.20
C GLY A 73 5.10 15.58 -5.60
N PHE A 74 6.31 15.37 -5.10
CA PHE A 74 7.08 14.15 -5.31
C PHE A 74 6.35 12.92 -4.74
N VAL A 75 5.88 12.98 -3.49
CA VAL A 75 5.15 11.88 -2.85
C VAL A 75 3.85 11.58 -3.58
N VAL A 76 3.08 12.59 -3.96
CA VAL A 76 1.82 12.41 -4.69
C VAL A 76 2.06 11.79 -6.06
N PHE A 77 3.04 12.27 -6.80
CA PHE A 77 3.30 11.78 -8.16
C PHE A 77 3.94 10.39 -8.17
N PHE A 78 5.09 10.24 -7.49
CA PHE A 78 5.83 8.97 -7.51
C PHE A 78 5.28 7.95 -6.50
N GLY A 79 5.07 8.38 -5.25
CA GLY A 79 4.62 7.50 -4.17
C GLY A 79 3.18 7.04 -4.32
N THR A 80 2.33 7.84 -4.96
CA THR A 80 0.91 7.50 -5.13
C THR A 80 0.62 7.14 -6.58
N TYR A 81 0.63 8.10 -7.50
CA TYR A 81 0.13 7.87 -8.87
C TYR A 81 0.90 6.78 -9.61
N ILE A 82 2.23 6.90 -9.70
CA ILE A 82 3.07 5.90 -10.39
C ILE A 82 2.98 4.54 -9.71
N SER A 83 3.03 4.51 -8.37
CA SER A 83 2.95 3.25 -7.61
C SER A 83 1.64 2.51 -7.84
N TYR A 84 0.50 3.21 -7.88
CA TYR A 84 -0.78 2.58 -8.18
C TYR A 84 -0.86 2.04 -9.61
N ILE A 85 -0.32 2.76 -10.59
CA ILE A 85 -0.24 2.27 -11.97
C ILE A 85 0.59 1.00 -12.04
N CYS A 86 1.79 0.98 -11.44
CA CYS A 86 2.66 -0.20 -11.41
C CYS A 86 1.97 -1.39 -10.71
N MET A 87 1.28 -1.14 -9.61
CA MET A 87 0.53 -2.17 -8.88
C MET A 87 -0.60 -2.75 -9.73
N MET A 88 -1.36 -1.92 -10.45
CA MET A 88 -2.43 -2.38 -11.33
C MET A 88 -1.91 -3.19 -12.52
N VAL A 89 -0.78 -2.78 -13.10
CA VAL A 89 -0.09 -3.57 -14.15
C VAL A 89 0.28 -4.95 -13.61
N GLY A 90 0.83 -5.01 -12.40
CA GLY A 90 1.11 -6.28 -11.73
C GLY A 90 -0.13 -7.13 -11.50
N GLN A 91 -1.25 -6.53 -11.10
CA GLN A 91 -2.52 -7.24 -10.87
C GLN A 91 -3.16 -7.81 -12.14
N GLN A 92 -2.91 -7.22 -13.31
CA GLN A 92 -3.43 -7.75 -14.58
C GLN A 92 -2.86 -9.13 -14.89
N THR A 93 -1.57 -9.33 -14.61
CA THR A 93 -0.84 -10.54 -14.99
C THR A 93 -0.66 -11.51 -13.83
N LEU A 94 -0.50 -11.00 -12.61
CA LEU A 94 -0.20 -11.80 -11.44
C LEU A 94 -1.46 -12.17 -10.64
N ARG A 95 -1.34 -13.26 -9.86
CA ARG A 95 -2.37 -13.62 -8.88
C ARG A 95 -2.36 -12.61 -7.72
N PRO A 96 -3.51 -12.29 -7.10
CA PRO A 96 -3.58 -11.37 -5.95
C PRO A 96 -2.62 -11.76 -4.80
N THR A 97 -2.45 -13.07 -4.56
CA THR A 97 -1.51 -13.59 -3.56
C THR A 97 -0.07 -13.20 -3.87
N VAL A 98 0.35 -13.22 -5.14
CA VAL A 98 1.70 -12.83 -5.54
C VAL A 98 1.89 -11.33 -5.38
N VAL A 99 0.89 -10.53 -5.77
CA VAL A 99 0.93 -9.07 -5.58
C VAL A 99 1.03 -8.72 -4.11
N SER A 100 0.28 -9.38 -3.22
CA SER A 100 0.37 -9.14 -1.79
C SER A 100 1.72 -9.52 -1.18
N VAL A 101 2.41 -10.53 -1.72
CA VAL A 101 3.78 -10.88 -1.29
C VAL A 101 4.74 -9.70 -1.46
N TYR A 102 4.64 -8.97 -2.57
CA TYR A 102 5.49 -7.78 -2.79
C TYR A 102 5.26 -6.67 -1.77
N ASN A 103 4.04 -6.56 -1.20
CA ASN A 103 3.78 -5.59 -0.13
C ASN A 103 4.53 -5.92 1.17
N TYR A 104 4.81 -7.20 1.43
CA TYR A 104 5.63 -7.59 2.57
C TYR A 104 7.12 -7.25 2.39
N MET A 105 7.56 -7.01 1.16
CA MET A 105 8.90 -6.49 0.88
C MET A 105 9.05 -5.00 1.25
N GLN A 106 7.96 -4.24 1.22
CA GLN A 106 7.97 -2.81 1.48
C GLN A 106 8.58 -2.42 2.85
N PRO A 107 8.19 -3.03 3.99
CA PRO A 107 8.80 -2.72 5.27
C PRO A 107 10.30 -3.00 5.32
N LEU A 108 10.76 -4.06 4.62
CA LEU A 108 12.18 -4.38 4.57
C LEU A 108 12.99 -3.35 3.81
N VAL A 109 12.50 -2.98 2.62
CA VAL A 109 13.13 -1.93 1.81
C VAL A 109 13.15 -0.63 2.60
N SER A 110 12.04 -0.25 3.24
CA SER A 110 11.92 0.96 4.04
C SER A 110 12.93 0.98 5.20
N VAL A 111 13.04 -0.11 5.96
CA VAL A 111 14.01 -0.22 7.07
C VAL A 111 15.44 -0.19 6.53
N SER A 112 15.73 -0.92 5.45
CA SER A 112 17.07 -0.98 4.86
C SER A 112 17.53 0.39 4.37
N VAL A 113 16.66 1.13 3.68
CA VAL A 113 16.94 2.49 3.20
C VAL A 113 17.12 3.44 4.38
N SER A 114 16.26 3.37 5.40
CA SER A 114 16.36 4.23 6.58
C SER A 114 17.65 4.01 7.36
N VAL A 115 18.09 2.76 7.49
CA VAL A 115 19.36 2.43 8.15
C VAL A 115 20.54 2.89 7.29
N ALA A 116 20.52 2.64 5.97
CA ALA A 116 21.58 3.07 5.06
C ALA A 116 21.73 4.60 4.99
N ALA A 117 20.61 5.33 5.12
CA ALA A 117 20.59 6.79 5.20
C ALA A 117 20.98 7.34 6.59
N GLY A 118 21.26 6.48 7.58
CA GLY A 118 21.59 6.91 8.95
C GLY A 118 20.42 7.49 9.73
N LEU A 119 19.18 7.35 9.22
CA LEU A 119 17.97 7.90 9.83
C LEU A 119 17.37 6.98 10.92
N ALA A 120 17.75 5.72 10.94
CA ALA A 120 17.26 4.74 11.90
C ALA A 120 18.36 3.77 12.34
N VAL A 121 18.25 3.28 13.58
CA VAL A 121 19.10 2.20 14.10
C VAL A 121 18.36 0.88 13.97
N PHE A 122 19.02 -0.12 13.43
CA PHE A 122 18.45 -1.46 13.28
C PHE A 122 18.20 -2.09 14.65
N LYS A 123 16.94 -2.40 14.94
CA LYS A 123 16.55 -3.06 16.20
C LYS A 123 16.39 -4.56 16.00
N THR A 124 16.81 -5.35 16.98
CA THR A 124 16.67 -6.82 16.96
C THR A 124 15.21 -7.27 16.77
N SER A 125 14.25 -6.52 17.31
CA SER A 125 12.82 -6.77 17.12
C SER A 125 12.39 -6.68 15.65
N GLN A 126 13.01 -5.81 14.86
CA GLN A 126 12.74 -5.69 13.42
C GLN A 126 13.27 -6.91 12.64
N ALA A 127 14.42 -7.46 13.05
CA ALA A 127 14.95 -8.70 12.48
C ALA A 127 14.01 -9.88 12.73
N LEU A 128 13.52 -10.03 13.97
CA LEU A 128 12.57 -11.09 14.33
C LEU A 128 11.26 -10.95 13.55
N ALA A 129 10.72 -9.74 13.46
CA ALA A 129 9.51 -9.47 12.68
C ALA A 129 9.70 -9.82 11.20
N ALA A 130 10.83 -9.47 10.60
CA ALA A 130 11.17 -9.81 9.23
C ALA A 130 11.21 -11.33 9.01
N ILE A 131 11.87 -12.08 9.89
CA ILE A 131 11.94 -13.55 9.81
C ILE A 131 10.54 -14.17 9.89
N LEU A 132 9.69 -13.69 10.81
CA LEU A 132 8.31 -14.17 10.95
C LEU A 132 7.47 -13.88 9.70
N VAL A 133 7.57 -12.69 9.13
CA VAL A 133 6.87 -12.32 7.90
C VAL A 133 7.32 -13.21 6.75
N PHE A 134 8.64 -13.38 6.55
CA PHE A 134 9.15 -14.21 5.46
C PHE A 134 8.77 -15.68 5.60
N SER A 135 8.81 -16.24 6.80
CA SER A 135 8.38 -17.60 7.02
C SER A 135 6.89 -17.78 6.68
N GLY A 136 6.04 -16.84 7.11
CA GLY A 136 4.62 -16.83 6.75
C GLY A 136 4.38 -16.74 5.24
N VAL A 137 5.07 -15.81 4.56
CA VAL A 137 5.00 -15.66 3.10
C VAL A 137 5.48 -16.92 2.38
N TRP A 138 6.56 -17.54 2.85
CA TRP A 138 7.07 -18.81 2.29
C TRP A 138 6.02 -19.91 2.33
N PHE A 139 5.34 -20.10 3.47
CA PHE A 139 4.26 -21.08 3.59
C PHE A 139 3.10 -20.79 2.65
N VAL A 140 2.69 -19.52 2.52
CA VAL A 140 1.60 -19.12 1.62
C VAL A 140 1.97 -19.36 0.14
N VAL A 141 3.17 -18.97 -0.28
CA VAL A 141 3.62 -19.13 -1.67
C VAL A 141 3.79 -20.63 -2.04
N LYS A 142 4.28 -21.45 -1.09
CA LYS A 142 4.46 -22.88 -1.30
C LYS A 142 3.14 -23.66 -1.24
N SER A 143 2.10 -23.11 -0.63
CA SER A 143 0.76 -23.71 -0.59
C SER A 143 0.16 -23.75 -2.00
N LYS A 144 -0.11 -24.96 -2.52
CA LYS A 144 -0.78 -25.13 -3.82
C LYS A 144 -2.19 -24.55 -3.74
N SER A 145 -2.53 -23.69 -4.68
CA SER A 145 -3.91 -23.22 -4.81
C SER A 145 -4.84 -24.38 -5.17
N LYS A 146 -6.09 -24.37 -4.65
CA LYS A 146 -7.13 -25.37 -5.04
C LYS A 146 -7.29 -25.48 -6.56
N HIS A 147 -7.06 -24.40 -7.30
CA HIS A 147 -7.12 -24.38 -8.75
C HIS A 147 -5.99 -25.17 -9.43
N ASP A 148 -4.82 -25.27 -8.80
CA ASP A 148 -3.70 -26.06 -9.32
C ASP A 148 -3.87 -27.57 -9.01
N MET A 149 -4.61 -27.90 -7.94
CA MET A 149 -4.98 -29.29 -7.60
C MET A 149 -6.11 -29.83 -8.48
N SER A 150 -6.92 -28.98 -9.08
CA SER A 150 -8.02 -29.37 -10.00
C SER A 150 -7.53 -29.63 -11.43
N LYS A 151 -6.28 -29.32 -11.75
CA LYS A 151 -5.67 -29.54 -13.08
C LYS A 151 -4.61 -30.64 -13.11
N ALA A 152 -4.33 -31.27 -11.97
CA ALA A 152 -3.46 -32.42 -11.83
C ALA A 152 -4.30 -33.70 -11.64
#